data_5bc4265d93bab22713da53fcfaa7b602
#
_entry.id   5bc4265d93bab22713da53fcfaa7b602
#
_cell.length_a   1.000
_cell.length_b   1.000
_cell.length_c   1.000
_cell.angle_alpha   90.00
_cell.angle_beta   90.00
_cell.angle_gamma   90.00
#
_symmetry.space_group_name_H-M   'P 1'
#
loop_
_entity.id
_entity.type
_entity.pdbx_description
1 polymer ?
#
loop_
_entity_poly.entity_id
_entity_poly.type
_entity_poly.pdbx_seq_one_letter_code
_entity_poly.pdbx_strand_id
1 'polypeptide(L)'
;MTKFDYIIVGGGSAGCVLANRLTEDKATNVCLIETGPKDKNPLIHIPAMYAFLRGANLIYEYDTVPQKNFSDVTLAEGPAKISDTFGRTYSVPQSYEEKRKGYQPRGKVLGGSSSVNGMLYVRGHKWDYDHWAELGNEGWSFKDVLPYFKKSENNEVFSDCLLYTSPSPRD
;
A
#
# COMPACT_ATOMS: atom_id res chain seq x y z
N MET A 1 31.58 -0.18 -18.73
CA MET A 1 30.58 -0.79 -17.86
C MET A 1 30.12 0.27 -16.88
N THR A 2 28.81 0.53 -16.78
CA THR A 2 28.25 1.44 -15.79
C THR A 2 28.38 0.77 -14.41
N LYS A 3 28.99 1.46 -13.45
CA LYS A 3 29.10 1.00 -12.07
C LYS A 3 28.01 1.70 -11.25
N PHE A 4 27.38 0.97 -10.36
CA PHE A 4 26.44 1.47 -9.39
C PHE A 4 26.97 1.21 -7.98
N ASP A 5 26.76 2.16 -7.09
CA ASP A 5 27.11 2.05 -5.67
C ASP A 5 26.04 1.27 -4.91
N TYR A 6 24.78 1.41 -5.35
CA TYR A 6 23.64 0.70 -4.78
C TYR A 6 22.71 0.14 -5.86
N ILE A 7 22.16 -1.03 -5.59
CA ILE A 7 21.10 -1.64 -6.39
C ILE A 7 19.89 -1.81 -5.49
N ILE A 8 18.77 -1.17 -5.87
CA ILE A 8 17.48 -1.27 -5.17
C ILE A 8 16.58 -2.16 -6.00
N VAL A 9 16.08 -3.23 -5.42
CA VAL A 9 15.16 -4.16 -6.05
C VAL A 9 13.74 -3.85 -5.58
N GLY A 10 12.91 -3.39 -6.50
CA GLY A 10 11.54 -2.95 -6.28
C GLY A 10 11.41 -1.43 -6.18
N GLY A 11 10.74 -0.84 -7.16
CA GLY A 11 10.39 0.59 -7.22
C GLY A 11 9.09 0.93 -6.50
N GLY A 12 8.78 0.25 -5.39
CA GLY A 12 7.65 0.57 -4.53
C GLY A 12 7.92 1.76 -3.61
N SER A 13 7.04 1.98 -2.62
CA SER A 13 7.13 3.11 -1.67
C SER A 13 8.50 3.22 -1.01
N ALA A 14 9.02 2.11 -0.48
CA ALA A 14 10.33 2.10 0.20
C ALA A 14 11.48 2.28 -0.79
N GLY A 15 11.46 1.60 -1.93
CA GLY A 15 12.51 1.69 -2.94
C GLY A 15 12.62 3.08 -3.54
N CYS A 16 11.51 3.75 -3.80
CA CYS A 16 11.49 5.14 -4.27
C CYS A 16 12.10 6.10 -3.23
N VAL A 17 11.78 5.92 -1.95
CA VAL A 17 12.37 6.72 -0.86
C VAL A 17 13.88 6.49 -0.77
N LEU A 18 14.33 5.23 -0.79
CA LEU A 18 15.74 4.90 -0.76
C LEU A 18 16.49 5.49 -1.96
N ALA A 19 15.94 5.35 -3.17
CA ALA A 19 16.54 5.92 -4.36
C ALA A 19 16.69 7.44 -4.25
N ASN A 20 15.65 8.12 -3.80
CA ASN A 20 15.67 9.57 -3.61
C ASN A 20 16.73 9.99 -2.57
N ARG A 21 16.75 9.34 -1.40
CA ARG A 21 17.66 9.71 -0.31
C ARG A 21 19.12 9.40 -0.61
N LEU A 22 19.40 8.26 -1.21
CA LEU A 22 20.77 7.89 -1.57
C LEU A 22 21.35 8.78 -2.67
N THR A 23 20.51 9.30 -3.57
CA THR A 23 20.94 10.21 -4.64
C THR A 23 20.94 11.69 -4.25
N GLU A 24 20.64 12.04 -3.00
CA GLU A 24 20.90 13.38 -2.46
C GLU A 24 22.40 13.72 -2.56
N ASP A 25 23.25 12.74 -2.33
CA ASP A 25 24.67 12.81 -2.72
C ASP A 25 24.82 12.53 -4.21
N LYS A 26 25.15 13.58 -4.97
CA LYS A 26 25.33 13.51 -6.43
C LYS A 26 26.46 12.60 -6.89
N ALA A 27 27.37 12.21 -6.01
CA ALA A 27 28.44 11.26 -6.29
C ALA A 27 27.94 9.80 -6.26
N THR A 28 26.78 9.57 -5.66
CA THR A 28 26.21 8.22 -5.48
C THR A 28 25.37 7.82 -6.71
N ASN A 29 25.72 6.70 -7.32
CA ASN A 29 25.00 6.11 -8.45
C ASN A 29 24.10 4.96 -7.97
N VAL A 30 22.81 5.09 -8.18
CA VAL A 30 21.80 4.11 -7.75
C VAL A 30 21.13 3.49 -8.96
N CYS A 31 21.02 2.16 -8.96
CA CYS A 31 20.21 1.41 -9.91
C CYS A 31 18.92 0.97 -9.23
N LEU A 32 17.77 1.45 -9.71
CA LEU A 32 16.45 1.00 -9.26
C LEU A 32 15.86 0.03 -10.29
N ILE A 33 15.59 -1.19 -9.86
CA ILE A 33 15.01 -2.26 -10.68
C ILE A 33 13.54 -2.43 -10.29
N GLU A 34 12.64 -2.27 -11.25
CA GLU A 34 11.20 -2.46 -11.06
C GLU A 34 10.65 -3.41 -12.14
N THR A 35 9.81 -4.35 -11.74
CA THR A 35 9.21 -5.33 -12.65
C THR A 35 8.06 -4.74 -13.47
N GLY A 36 7.33 -3.80 -12.85
CA GLY A 36 6.18 -3.17 -13.47
C GLY A 36 6.54 -2.04 -14.43
N PRO A 37 5.59 -1.55 -15.21
CA PRO A 37 5.78 -0.42 -16.10
C PRO A 37 5.94 0.89 -15.32
N LYS A 38 6.25 1.97 -16.04
CA LYS A 38 6.13 3.33 -15.53
C LYS A 38 4.66 3.64 -15.22
N ASP A 39 4.42 4.47 -14.24
CA ASP A 39 3.11 4.89 -13.70
C ASP A 39 2.31 5.84 -14.62
N LYS A 40 2.43 5.69 -15.93
CA LYS A 40 1.79 6.58 -16.92
C LYS A 40 0.33 6.23 -17.25
N ASN A 41 -0.19 5.14 -16.69
CA ASN A 41 -1.55 4.69 -16.98
C ASN A 41 -2.57 5.67 -16.34
N PRO A 42 -3.55 6.20 -17.09
CA PRO A 42 -4.58 7.10 -16.57
C PRO A 42 -5.36 6.55 -15.37
N LEU A 43 -5.51 5.22 -15.27
CA LEU A 43 -6.17 4.56 -14.14
C LEU A 43 -5.47 4.84 -12.80
N ILE A 44 -4.18 5.17 -12.82
CA ILE A 44 -3.39 5.51 -11.63
C ILE A 44 -3.65 6.96 -11.21
N HIS A 45 -3.74 7.86 -12.18
CA HIS A 45 -3.76 9.31 -11.92
C HIS A 45 -5.16 9.90 -11.72
N ILE A 46 -6.20 9.14 -12.02
CA ILE A 46 -7.58 9.58 -11.84
C ILE A 46 -8.16 8.85 -10.62
N PRO A 47 -8.37 9.53 -9.47
CA PRO A 47 -8.80 8.88 -8.23
C PRO A 47 -10.04 7.99 -8.37
N ALA A 48 -11.05 8.43 -9.12
CA ALA A 48 -12.27 7.67 -9.37
C ALA A 48 -12.02 6.34 -10.12
N MET A 49 -10.85 6.19 -10.75
CA MET A 49 -10.53 5.04 -11.58
C MET A 49 -9.82 3.92 -10.81
N TYR A 50 -9.50 4.10 -9.52
CA TYR A 50 -8.79 3.09 -8.73
C TYR A 50 -9.52 1.73 -8.72
N ALA A 51 -10.84 1.72 -8.75
CA ALA A 51 -11.66 0.51 -8.80
C ALA A 51 -11.44 -0.31 -10.09
N PHE A 52 -10.90 0.30 -11.14
CA PHE A 52 -10.61 -0.33 -12.42
C PHE A 52 -9.18 -0.87 -12.54
N LEU A 53 -8.35 -0.69 -11.53
CA LEU A 53 -6.97 -1.19 -11.51
C LEU A 53 -6.91 -2.72 -11.51
N ARG A 54 -7.93 -3.38 -10.97
CA ARG A 54 -8.03 -4.84 -11.02
C ARG A 54 -8.16 -5.30 -12.47
N GLY A 55 -7.30 -6.25 -12.87
CA GLY A 55 -7.23 -6.72 -14.25
C GLY A 55 -6.46 -5.82 -15.23
N ALA A 56 -5.95 -4.66 -14.78
CA ALA A 56 -5.19 -3.75 -15.65
C ALA A 56 -3.70 -4.12 -15.79
N ASN A 57 -3.29 -5.29 -15.31
CA ASN A 57 -1.88 -5.74 -15.25
C ASN A 57 -0.92 -4.77 -14.53
N LEU A 58 -1.48 -3.97 -13.60
CA LEU A 58 -0.75 -3.02 -12.76
C LEU A 58 -0.63 -3.51 -11.31
N ILE A 59 -1.21 -4.65 -11.01
CA ILE A 59 -1.20 -5.28 -9.70
C ILE A 59 -0.90 -6.78 -9.80
N TYR A 60 -0.18 -7.28 -8.79
CA TYR A 60 -0.13 -8.70 -8.48
C TYR A 60 -1.38 -9.05 -7.69
N GLU A 61 -2.09 -10.06 -8.12
CA GLU A 61 -3.27 -10.59 -7.44
C GLU A 61 -2.87 -11.83 -6.65
N TYR A 62 -2.51 -11.64 -5.39
CA TYR A 62 -2.14 -12.72 -4.48
C TYR A 62 -3.31 -13.07 -3.55
N ASP A 63 -3.40 -14.33 -3.21
CA ASP A 63 -4.25 -14.82 -2.14
C ASP A 63 -3.40 -15.42 -1.02
N THR A 64 -3.87 -15.28 0.22
CA THR A 64 -3.25 -15.99 1.33
C THR A 64 -3.54 -17.49 1.22
N VAL A 65 -2.75 -18.30 1.92
CA VAL A 65 -3.19 -19.66 2.26
C VAL A 65 -4.46 -19.59 3.11
N PRO A 66 -5.31 -20.64 3.12
CA PRO A 66 -6.51 -20.67 3.98
C PRO A 66 -6.17 -20.41 5.45
N GLN A 67 -6.81 -19.41 6.06
CA GLN A 67 -6.55 -19.00 7.45
C GLN A 67 -7.47 -19.74 8.42
N LYS A 68 -6.92 -20.31 9.51
CA LYS A 68 -7.70 -21.10 10.47
C LYS A 68 -8.84 -20.33 11.14
N ASN A 69 -8.63 -19.05 11.40
CA ASN A 69 -9.55 -18.19 12.15
C ASN A 69 -10.43 -17.28 11.28
N PHE A 70 -10.47 -17.49 10.00
CA PHE A 70 -11.40 -16.82 9.08
C PHE A 70 -12.75 -17.56 9.11
N SER A 71 -13.37 -17.66 10.30
CA SER A 71 -14.52 -18.54 10.52
C SER A 71 -15.88 -17.88 10.27
N ASP A 72 -15.95 -16.56 10.27
CA ASP A 72 -17.24 -15.84 10.27
C ASP A 72 -17.67 -15.28 8.90
N VAL A 73 -17.01 -15.69 7.84
CA VAL A 73 -17.55 -15.39 6.52
C VAL A 73 -18.76 -16.28 6.30
N THR A 74 -19.93 -15.75 6.65
CA THR A 74 -21.21 -16.35 6.28
C THR A 74 -21.15 -16.68 4.80
N LEU A 75 -21.32 -17.95 4.48
CA LEU A 75 -21.34 -18.43 3.12
C LEU A 75 -22.53 -17.76 2.41
N ALA A 76 -22.28 -16.67 1.73
CA ALA A 76 -23.30 -16.13 0.85
C ALA A 76 -23.65 -17.20 -0.17
N GLU A 77 -24.82 -17.75 -0.06
CA GLU A 77 -25.42 -18.56 -1.13
C GLU A 77 -25.59 -17.63 -2.32
N GLY A 78 -24.82 -17.85 -3.36
CA GLY A 78 -24.83 -16.98 -4.52
C GLY A 78 -24.21 -17.65 -5.74
N PRO A 79 -24.37 -17.10 -6.92
CA PRO A 79 -23.79 -17.67 -8.13
C PRO A 79 -22.27 -17.73 -8.01
N ALA A 80 -21.67 -18.76 -8.60
CA ALA A 80 -20.23 -18.95 -8.64
C ALA A 80 -19.45 -17.78 -9.27
N LYS A 81 -20.14 -16.96 -10.03
CA LYS A 81 -19.59 -15.76 -10.67
C LYS A 81 -20.60 -14.61 -10.57
N ILE A 82 -20.10 -13.43 -10.26
CA ILE A 82 -20.85 -12.17 -10.29
C ILE A 82 -20.22 -11.23 -11.30
N SER A 83 -21.04 -10.45 -11.98
CA SER A 83 -20.56 -9.38 -12.87
C SER A 83 -20.92 -8.02 -12.28
N ASP A 84 -19.99 -7.08 -12.36
CA ASP A 84 -20.26 -5.70 -11.99
C ASP A 84 -20.98 -4.94 -13.12
N THR A 85 -21.36 -3.71 -12.87
CA THR A 85 -22.05 -2.83 -13.83
C THR A 85 -21.22 -2.52 -15.09
N PHE A 86 -19.94 -2.83 -15.08
CA PHE A 86 -19.01 -2.64 -16.21
C PHE A 86 -18.72 -3.95 -16.97
N GLY A 87 -19.47 -5.02 -16.66
CA GLY A 87 -19.33 -6.31 -17.33
C GLY A 87 -18.12 -7.16 -16.90
N ARG A 88 -17.39 -6.76 -15.84
CA ARG A 88 -16.30 -7.57 -15.29
C ARG A 88 -16.88 -8.69 -14.44
N THR A 89 -16.37 -9.89 -14.64
CA THR A 89 -16.82 -11.08 -13.92
C THR A 89 -15.82 -11.44 -12.84
N TYR A 90 -16.30 -11.64 -11.63
CA TYR A 90 -15.55 -12.07 -10.47
C TYR A 90 -16.02 -13.45 -10.03
N SER A 91 -15.05 -14.33 -9.74
CA SER A 91 -15.37 -15.62 -9.13
C SER A 91 -15.74 -15.40 -7.65
N VAL A 92 -16.84 -15.99 -7.25
CA VAL A 92 -17.24 -16.04 -5.83
C VAL A 92 -16.72 -17.35 -5.24
N PRO A 93 -15.97 -17.33 -4.13
CA PRO A 93 -15.49 -18.54 -3.49
C PRO A 93 -16.64 -19.49 -3.18
N GLN A 94 -16.54 -20.74 -3.62
CA GLN A 94 -17.60 -21.74 -3.46
C GLN A 94 -17.28 -22.77 -2.37
N SER A 95 -16.00 -23.00 -2.09
CA SER A 95 -15.56 -23.90 -1.03
C SER A 95 -15.26 -23.18 0.26
N TYR A 96 -15.35 -23.90 1.38
CA TYR A 96 -14.92 -23.40 2.69
C TYR A 96 -13.43 -22.99 2.69
N GLU A 97 -12.58 -23.74 2.01
CA GLU A 97 -11.16 -23.44 1.92
C GLU A 97 -10.89 -22.17 1.10
N GLU A 98 -11.59 -21.99 -0.02
CA GLU A 98 -11.47 -20.78 -0.84
C GLU A 98 -11.91 -19.53 -0.08
N LYS A 99 -12.98 -19.63 0.72
CA LYS A 99 -13.51 -18.50 1.52
C LYS A 99 -12.59 -18.08 2.67
N ARG A 100 -11.67 -18.93 3.04
CA ARG A 100 -10.67 -18.64 4.08
C ARG A 100 -9.41 -17.95 3.53
N LYS A 101 -9.35 -17.69 2.26
CA LYS A 101 -8.26 -16.93 1.61
C LYS A 101 -8.57 -15.45 1.62
N GLY A 102 -7.58 -14.65 2.01
CA GLY A 102 -7.64 -13.20 1.93
C GLY A 102 -6.96 -12.71 0.66
N TYR A 103 -7.65 -11.90 -0.13
CA TYR A 103 -7.07 -11.24 -1.30
C TYR A 103 -6.04 -10.20 -0.89
N GLN A 104 -4.83 -10.29 -1.42
CA GLN A 104 -3.67 -9.48 -1.05
C GLN A 104 -3.04 -8.82 -2.29
N PRO A 105 -3.69 -7.81 -2.88
CA PRO A 105 -3.14 -7.12 -4.04
C PRO A 105 -1.86 -6.36 -3.70
N ARG A 106 -0.91 -6.32 -4.63
CA ARG A 106 0.31 -5.52 -4.55
C ARG A 106 0.55 -4.83 -5.87
N GLY A 107 1.00 -3.58 -5.83
CA GLY A 107 1.32 -2.84 -7.04
C GLY A 107 2.43 -3.50 -7.85
N LYS A 108 2.23 -3.57 -9.17
CA LYS A 108 3.19 -4.03 -10.18
C LYS A 108 3.44 -2.88 -11.15
N VAL A 109 4.01 -1.81 -10.63
CA VAL A 109 4.22 -0.54 -11.34
C VAL A 109 5.22 0.30 -10.57
N LEU A 110 5.88 1.23 -11.21
CA LEU A 110 6.73 2.21 -10.53
C LEU A 110 5.89 2.99 -9.49
N GLY A 111 6.38 3.07 -8.25
CA GLY A 111 5.64 3.52 -7.09
C GLY A 111 4.96 2.39 -6.31
N GLY A 112 4.87 1.18 -6.90
CA GLY A 112 4.32 0.00 -6.24
C GLY A 112 2.89 0.19 -5.75
N SER A 113 2.60 -0.29 -4.55
CA SER A 113 1.26 -0.17 -3.96
C SER A 113 0.85 1.27 -3.65
N SER A 114 1.79 2.23 -3.55
CA SER A 114 1.45 3.64 -3.42
C SER A 114 0.77 4.21 -4.67
N SER A 115 1.07 3.65 -5.86
CA SER A 115 0.47 4.08 -7.12
C SER A 115 -0.91 3.47 -7.38
N VAL A 116 -1.31 2.43 -6.62
CA VAL A 116 -2.55 1.68 -6.87
C VAL A 116 -3.42 1.48 -5.63
N ASN A 117 -3.14 2.19 -4.55
CA ASN A 117 -3.89 2.13 -3.31
C ASN A 117 -5.24 2.87 -3.39
N GLY A 118 -6.04 2.77 -2.34
CA GLY A 118 -7.32 3.47 -2.23
C GLY A 118 -7.22 4.94 -1.79
N MET A 119 -6.00 5.50 -1.71
CA MET A 119 -5.72 6.91 -1.38
C MET A 119 -6.25 7.34 0.00
N LEU A 120 -6.38 6.43 0.92
CA LEU A 120 -6.72 6.73 2.31
C LEU A 120 -5.44 7.09 3.07
N TYR A 121 -5.34 8.34 3.50
CA TYR A 121 -4.24 8.82 4.32
C TYR A 121 -4.64 8.79 5.79
N VAL A 122 -4.26 7.72 6.50
CA VAL A 122 -4.58 7.52 7.91
C VAL A 122 -3.31 7.10 8.64
N ARG A 123 -3.03 7.72 9.78
CA ARG A 123 -1.98 7.28 10.69
C ARG A 123 -2.52 6.20 11.63
N GLY A 124 -1.63 5.30 12.07
CA GLY A 124 -1.94 4.38 13.15
C GLY A 124 -2.31 5.13 14.44
N HIS A 125 -3.12 4.52 15.27
CA HIS A 125 -3.46 5.07 16.57
C HIS A 125 -2.22 5.10 17.47
N LYS A 126 -2.16 6.06 18.38
CA LYS A 126 -1.04 6.18 19.34
C LYS A 126 -0.75 4.86 20.06
N TRP A 127 -1.79 4.16 20.46
CA TRP A 127 -1.69 2.88 21.14
C TRP A 127 -0.97 1.81 20.32
N ASP A 128 -1.10 1.78 19.01
CA ASP A 128 -0.44 0.78 18.16
C ASP A 128 1.08 0.88 18.29
N TYR A 129 1.62 2.10 18.28
CA TYR A 129 3.06 2.36 18.41
C TYR A 129 3.55 2.13 19.84
N ASP A 130 2.80 2.61 20.83
CA ASP A 130 3.17 2.42 22.25
C ASP A 130 3.18 0.91 22.56
N HIS A 131 2.22 0.14 22.03
CA HIS A 131 2.21 -1.31 22.17
C HIS A 131 3.40 -2.00 21.48
N TRP A 132 3.83 -1.51 20.33
CA TRP A 132 5.06 -2.04 19.72
C TRP A 132 6.28 -1.83 20.62
N ALA A 133 6.40 -0.67 21.25
CA ALA A 133 7.48 -0.42 22.23
C ALA A 133 7.37 -1.35 23.43
N GLU A 134 6.17 -1.59 23.97
CA GLU A 134 5.91 -2.53 25.07
C GLU A 134 6.30 -3.97 24.72
N LEU A 135 6.17 -4.36 23.45
CA LEU A 135 6.62 -5.66 22.95
C LEU A 135 8.15 -5.76 22.80
N GLY A 136 8.92 -4.74 23.21
CA GLY A 136 10.37 -4.73 23.18
C GLY A 136 10.99 -4.04 21.96
N ASN A 137 10.20 -3.33 21.17
CA ASN A 137 10.73 -2.55 20.04
C ASN A 137 11.09 -1.14 20.51
N GLU A 138 12.27 -0.98 21.08
CA GLU A 138 12.75 0.32 21.53
C GLU A 138 12.80 1.34 20.39
N GLY A 139 12.41 2.59 20.65
CA GLY A 139 12.36 3.66 19.66
C GLY A 139 11.11 3.64 18.76
N TRP A 140 10.14 2.77 19.03
CA TRP A 140 8.90 2.66 18.25
C TRP A 140 7.66 3.19 19.00
N SER A 141 7.81 3.79 20.19
CA SER A 141 6.68 4.45 20.83
C SER A 141 6.13 5.59 19.97
N PHE A 142 4.87 5.96 20.18
CA PHE A 142 4.29 7.09 19.45
C PHE A 142 5.11 8.37 19.59
N LYS A 143 5.67 8.62 20.77
CA LYS A 143 6.55 9.76 21.02
C LYS A 143 7.80 9.71 20.13
N ASP A 144 8.37 8.54 19.93
CA ASP A 144 9.59 8.36 19.15
C ASP A 144 9.34 8.50 17.66
N VAL A 145 8.20 7.97 17.15
CA VAL A 145 7.87 8.01 15.73
C VAL A 145 7.21 9.32 15.26
N LEU A 146 6.58 10.07 16.16
CA LEU A 146 5.90 11.33 15.84
C LEU A 146 6.77 12.36 15.11
N PRO A 147 8.05 12.58 15.47
CA PRO A 147 8.92 13.50 14.73
C PRO A 147 9.11 13.11 13.27
N TYR A 148 9.12 11.81 12.96
CA TYR A 148 9.26 11.31 11.59
C TYR A 148 7.98 11.49 10.79
N PHE A 149 6.80 11.31 11.39
CA PHE A 149 5.54 11.67 10.75
C PHE A 149 5.50 13.15 10.40
N LYS A 150 5.88 14.01 11.34
CA LYS A 150 5.98 15.46 11.10
C LYS A 150 6.95 15.81 9.98
N LYS A 151 8.11 15.15 9.94
CA LYS A 151 9.12 15.36 8.89
C LYS A 151 8.64 14.93 7.51
N SER A 152 7.85 13.86 7.41
CA SER A 152 7.36 13.31 6.14
C SER A 152 6.14 14.02 5.60
N GLU A 153 5.44 14.79 6.42
CA GLU A 153 4.20 15.46 6.05
C GLU A 153 4.45 16.89 5.58
N ASN A 154 3.81 17.24 4.48
CA ASN A 154 3.76 18.61 3.97
C ASN A 154 2.30 18.95 3.66
N ASN A 155 1.55 19.35 4.71
CA ASN A 155 0.16 19.71 4.56
C ASN A 155 0.05 21.17 4.11
N GLU A 156 -0.51 21.40 2.92
CA GLU A 156 -0.61 22.74 2.30
C GLU A 156 -1.67 23.62 2.98
N VAL A 157 -2.65 23.02 3.65
CA VAL A 157 -3.78 23.75 4.28
C VAL A 157 -3.51 24.03 5.76
N PHE A 158 -2.87 23.09 6.46
CA PHE A 158 -2.65 23.13 7.90
C PHE A 158 -1.17 22.98 8.22
N SER A 159 -0.36 23.95 7.79
CA SER A 159 1.11 23.91 7.97
C SER A 159 1.55 23.76 9.43
N ASP A 160 0.76 24.26 10.38
CA ASP A 160 1.08 24.25 11.81
C ASP A 160 0.32 23.16 12.59
N CYS A 161 -0.67 22.49 11.99
CA CYS A 161 -1.53 21.52 12.64
C CYS A 161 -1.17 20.08 12.29
N LEU A 162 0.04 19.68 12.64
CA LEU A 162 0.58 18.34 12.37
C LEU A 162 -0.07 17.22 13.20
N LEU A 163 -1.04 17.52 14.04
CA LEU A 163 -1.76 16.57 14.89
C LEU A 163 -3.10 16.09 14.32
N TYR A 164 -3.64 16.77 13.30
CA TYR A 164 -5.03 16.57 12.83
C TYR A 164 -5.13 16.37 11.32
N THR A 165 -4.19 15.71 10.70
CA THR A 165 -4.15 15.55 9.25
C THR A 165 -4.93 14.38 8.70
N SER A 166 -5.77 13.78 9.50
CA SER A 166 -6.88 12.98 9.00
C SER A 166 -8.15 13.55 9.63
N PRO A 167 -8.96 14.32 8.90
CA PRO A 167 -10.31 14.58 9.35
C PRO A 167 -11.00 13.22 9.43
N SER A 168 -11.11 12.70 10.64
CA SER A 168 -12.07 11.64 10.90
C SER A 168 -13.44 12.23 10.62
N PRO A 169 -14.30 11.59 9.81
CA PRO A 169 -15.68 12.04 9.65
C PRO A 169 -16.49 11.97 10.94
N ARG A 170 -15.86 11.69 12.08
CA ARG A 170 -16.47 11.49 13.40
C ARG A 170 -15.96 12.45 14.47
N ASP A 171 -15.04 13.36 14.16
CA ASP A 171 -14.58 14.42 15.08
C ASP A 171 -15.28 15.74 14.78
#